data_abb48942a1024888328cbc0c164e1bc6
#
_entry.id   abb48942a1024888328cbc0c164e1bc6
#
_cell.length_a   1.000
_cell.length_b   1.000
_cell.length_c   1.000
_cell.angle_alpha   90.00
_cell.angle_beta   90.00
_cell.angle_gamma   90.00
#
_symmetry.space_group_name_H-M   'P 1'
#
loop_
_entity.id
_entity.type
_entity.pdbx_description
1 polymer ?
#
loop_
_entity_poly.entity_id
_entity_poly.type
_entity_poly.pdbx_seq_one_letter_code
_entity_poly.pdbx_strand_id
1 'polypeptide(L)'
;MVTISNLRNALATPAKSFRRLKEFKWDNAPIVRSTYFAETRIRIGNCPYLLSMPLSPVAIHRVERFCNLRCHLKSEIAPPLRIMRDEMLYIDPTQRELYCDILLEPLPNALPYCDAVANAADDKVEAENLLAALDELEEELKLIDISLNNLRKENLLIDQRGLLRPIRWYHATKRAGGDKMAFEQLRSEITLGREALELHDSQHAYSAPPIIEGHISTGPMIEGLIAVKDESGWGFVDGNNHPIIESKFGWVSDFREGRAEVEFEGLMGLIDKSGNYIIDPIYDVLNYDEVSGQSRAKRNGEWHTFNYLGAELQDAQQLNTEYEATTSTHKITNK
;
A
#
# COMPACT_ATOMS: atom_id res chain seq x y z
N MET A 1 17.43 9.80 -0.31
CA MET A 1 16.30 8.83 -0.30
C MET A 1 16.55 7.82 -1.40
N VAL A 2 16.25 6.55 -1.18
CA VAL A 2 16.37 5.48 -2.19
C VAL A 2 15.30 5.65 -3.28
N THR A 3 15.64 5.32 -4.53
CA THR A 3 14.77 5.54 -5.70
C THR A 3 14.51 4.25 -6.48
N ILE A 4 13.49 4.26 -7.34
CA ILE A 4 13.22 3.13 -8.25
C ILE A 4 14.41 2.87 -9.18
N SER A 5 15.12 3.90 -9.61
CA SER A 5 16.34 3.75 -10.42
C SER A 5 17.44 3.02 -9.65
N ASN A 6 17.58 3.29 -8.34
CA ASN A 6 18.51 2.53 -7.48
C ASN A 6 18.13 1.05 -7.44
N LEU A 7 16.83 0.74 -7.27
CA LEU A 7 16.35 -0.65 -7.30
C LEU A 7 16.64 -1.31 -8.64
N ARG A 8 16.31 -0.67 -9.76
CA ARG A 8 16.58 -1.22 -11.11
C ARG A 8 18.06 -1.52 -11.32
N ASN A 9 18.93 -0.60 -10.94
CA ASN A 9 20.37 -0.79 -11.05
C ASN A 9 20.87 -1.95 -10.17
N ALA A 10 20.35 -2.06 -8.95
CA ALA A 10 20.67 -3.15 -8.04
C ALA A 10 20.23 -4.51 -8.58
N LEU A 11 19.02 -4.60 -9.14
CA LEU A 11 18.49 -5.83 -9.75
C LEU A 11 19.31 -6.29 -10.98
N ALA A 12 19.92 -5.36 -11.70
CA ALA A 12 20.77 -5.68 -12.85
C ALA A 12 22.14 -6.27 -12.43
N THR A 13 22.58 -6.02 -11.19
CA THR A 13 23.88 -6.48 -10.67
C THR A 13 23.76 -7.06 -9.26
N PRO A 14 23.00 -8.14 -9.04
CA PRO A 14 22.67 -8.63 -7.69
C PRO A 14 23.87 -8.92 -6.81
N ALA A 15 24.88 -9.61 -7.35
CA ALA A 15 26.07 -10.01 -6.62
C ALA A 15 26.87 -8.83 -6.04
N LYS A 16 26.77 -7.64 -6.66
CA LYS A 16 27.45 -6.41 -6.21
C LYS A 16 26.57 -5.57 -5.29
N SER A 17 25.26 -5.58 -5.55
CA SER A 17 24.32 -4.65 -4.93
C SER A 17 23.61 -5.21 -3.70
N PHE A 18 23.62 -6.51 -3.49
CA PHE A 18 23.01 -7.14 -2.32
C PHE A 18 24.05 -7.83 -1.44
N ARG A 19 23.88 -7.72 -0.11
CA ARG A 19 24.83 -8.29 0.84
C ARG A 19 24.70 -9.81 0.97
N ARG A 20 23.48 -10.30 1.13
CA ARG A 20 23.14 -11.72 1.37
C ARG A 20 22.35 -12.32 0.23
N LEU A 21 21.47 -11.54 -0.41
CA LEU A 21 20.65 -11.97 -1.54
C LEU A 21 21.43 -11.79 -2.85
N LYS A 22 22.50 -12.54 -3.03
CA LYS A 22 23.40 -12.39 -4.19
C LYS A 22 22.98 -13.20 -5.40
N GLU A 23 22.20 -14.24 -5.20
CA GLU A 23 21.81 -15.22 -6.22
C GLU A 23 20.28 -15.25 -6.35
N PHE A 24 19.76 -14.49 -7.29
CA PHE A 24 18.38 -14.56 -7.74
C PHE A 24 18.29 -14.23 -9.22
N LYS A 25 17.16 -14.56 -9.84
CA LYS A 25 16.85 -14.18 -11.23
C LYS A 25 15.79 -13.10 -11.21
N TRP A 26 16.03 -12.05 -11.98
CA TRP A 26 15.06 -11.02 -12.30
C TRP A 26 14.87 -11.01 -13.83
N ASP A 27 13.72 -11.45 -14.28
CA ASP A 27 13.38 -11.58 -15.70
C ASP A 27 12.82 -10.25 -16.27
N ASN A 28 13.36 -9.10 -15.81
CA ASN A 28 12.90 -7.76 -16.15
C ASN A 28 11.40 -7.54 -15.87
N ALA A 29 10.87 -8.25 -14.87
CA ALA A 29 9.51 -8.01 -14.40
C ALA A 29 9.33 -6.53 -14.05
N PRO A 30 8.16 -5.93 -14.32
CA PRO A 30 7.93 -4.52 -14.06
C PRO A 30 8.16 -4.19 -12.58
N ILE A 31 8.77 -3.02 -12.34
CA ILE A 31 8.87 -2.46 -11.00
C ILE A 31 7.63 -1.62 -10.78
N VAL A 32 6.75 -2.07 -9.91
CA VAL A 32 5.52 -1.39 -9.54
C VAL A 32 5.79 -0.54 -8.31
N ARG A 33 5.34 0.71 -8.33
CA ARG A 33 5.39 1.61 -7.18
C ARG A 33 4.06 1.51 -6.43
N SER A 34 4.12 1.22 -5.15
CA SER A 34 3.03 1.44 -4.19
C SER A 34 3.36 2.67 -3.33
N THR A 35 2.44 3.04 -2.43
CA THR A 35 2.67 4.13 -1.46
C THR A 35 3.93 3.91 -0.61
N TYR A 36 4.20 2.66 -0.24
CA TYR A 36 5.25 2.33 0.72
C TYR A 36 6.47 1.66 0.10
N PHE A 37 6.30 1.02 -1.06
CA PHE A 37 7.33 0.18 -1.66
C PHE A 37 7.47 0.38 -3.16
N ALA A 38 8.68 0.15 -3.66
CA ALA A 38 8.91 -0.23 -5.04
C ALA A 38 9.09 -1.75 -5.08
N GLU A 39 8.29 -2.44 -5.88
CA GLU A 39 8.13 -3.88 -5.84
C GLU A 39 8.34 -4.52 -7.20
N THR A 40 8.95 -5.70 -7.22
CA THR A 40 9.09 -6.50 -8.42
C THR A 40 9.12 -7.99 -8.08
N ARG A 41 8.82 -8.83 -9.05
CA ARG A 41 8.94 -10.29 -8.90
C ARG A 41 10.36 -10.73 -9.21
N ILE A 42 10.88 -11.61 -8.37
CA ILE A 42 12.17 -12.29 -8.56
C ILE A 42 12.00 -13.79 -8.33
N ARG A 43 13.01 -14.57 -8.70
CA ARG A 43 13.11 -16.02 -8.37
C ARG A 43 14.38 -16.30 -7.61
N ILE A 44 14.23 -17.00 -6.48
CA ILE A 44 15.35 -17.54 -5.72
C ILE A 44 15.30 -19.07 -5.89
N GLY A 45 16.26 -19.62 -6.63
CA GLY A 45 16.11 -20.98 -7.15
C GLY A 45 14.89 -21.11 -8.04
N ASN A 46 13.96 -22.01 -7.70
CA ASN A 46 12.70 -22.20 -8.42
C ASN A 46 11.50 -21.49 -7.77
N CYS A 47 11.70 -20.84 -6.63
CA CYS A 47 10.62 -20.21 -5.88
C CYS A 47 10.47 -18.75 -6.27
N PRO A 48 9.24 -18.30 -6.62
CA PRO A 48 8.96 -16.90 -6.88
C PRO A 48 8.80 -16.12 -5.57
N TYR A 49 9.27 -14.87 -5.59
CA TYR A 49 9.14 -13.91 -4.48
C TYR A 49 8.72 -12.54 -5.01
N LEU A 50 7.95 -11.83 -4.19
CA LEU A 50 7.80 -10.39 -4.30
C LEU A 50 8.95 -9.75 -3.51
N LEU A 51 9.82 -9.03 -4.20
CA LEU A 51 10.87 -8.22 -3.59
C LEU A 51 10.36 -6.79 -3.51
N SER A 52 10.34 -6.24 -2.30
CA SER A 52 9.84 -4.89 -2.04
C SER A 52 10.92 -4.05 -1.37
N MET A 53 11.27 -2.94 -2.01
CA MET A 53 12.20 -1.94 -1.48
C MET A 53 11.40 -0.82 -0.83
N PRO A 54 11.60 -0.50 0.45
CA PRO A 54 10.86 0.55 1.14
C PRO A 54 11.21 1.93 0.58
N LEU A 55 10.19 2.71 0.31
CA LEU A 55 10.30 4.10 -0.15
C LEU A 55 10.27 5.10 1.02
N SER A 56 9.88 4.61 2.21
CA SER A 56 9.86 5.41 3.44
C SER A 56 10.19 4.56 4.66
N PRO A 57 10.68 5.14 5.77
CA PRO A 57 10.91 4.42 7.02
C PRO A 57 9.63 3.77 7.59
N VAL A 58 8.46 4.36 7.36
CA VAL A 58 7.15 3.86 7.82
C VAL A 58 6.83 2.50 7.20
N ALA A 59 7.27 2.25 5.97
CA ALA A 59 7.05 0.97 5.28
C ALA A 59 7.52 -0.23 6.10
N ILE A 60 8.69 -0.13 6.70
CA ILE A 60 9.28 -1.21 7.51
C ILE A 60 8.49 -1.44 8.80
N HIS A 61 8.03 -0.39 9.46
CA HIS A 61 7.20 -0.53 10.68
C HIS A 61 5.89 -1.26 10.40
N ARG A 62 5.28 -1.06 9.23
CA ARG A 62 4.09 -1.83 8.81
C ARG A 62 4.39 -3.32 8.70
N VAL A 63 5.52 -3.66 8.09
CA VAL A 63 5.96 -5.07 7.96
C VAL A 63 6.23 -5.68 9.32
N GLU A 64 6.94 -4.99 10.21
CA GLU A 64 7.22 -5.45 11.58
C GLU A 64 5.92 -5.69 12.36
N ARG A 65 4.95 -4.78 12.24
CA ARG A 65 3.63 -4.95 12.85
C ARG A 65 2.94 -6.22 12.35
N PHE A 66 2.96 -6.45 11.04
CA PHE A 66 2.40 -7.67 10.49
C PHE A 66 3.18 -8.92 10.92
N CYS A 67 4.51 -8.91 10.94
CA CYS A 67 5.30 -10.03 11.41
C CYS A 67 4.97 -10.40 12.87
N ASN A 68 4.79 -9.39 13.74
CA ASN A 68 4.35 -9.60 15.13
C ASN A 68 2.94 -10.19 15.18
N LEU A 69 2.02 -9.68 14.37
CA LEU A 69 0.66 -10.22 14.27
C LEU A 69 0.68 -11.68 13.82
N ARG A 70 1.44 -11.99 12.75
CA ARG A 70 1.56 -13.32 12.16
C ARG A 70 2.04 -14.38 13.15
N CYS A 71 2.95 -14.03 14.06
CA CYS A 71 3.43 -14.98 15.09
C CYS A 71 2.31 -15.56 15.96
N HIS A 72 1.16 -14.90 16.02
CA HIS A 72 0.00 -15.31 16.80
C HIS A 72 -1.10 -15.96 15.94
N LEU A 73 -0.95 -15.98 14.60
CA LEU A 73 -1.93 -16.59 13.71
C LEU A 73 -1.68 -18.10 13.60
N LYS A 74 -2.77 -18.86 13.71
CA LYS A 74 -2.78 -20.32 13.52
C LYS A 74 -3.24 -20.69 12.10
N SER A 75 -2.82 -19.95 11.10
CA SER A 75 -3.21 -20.18 9.71
C SER A 75 -2.00 -20.08 8.79
N GLU A 76 -2.02 -20.90 7.74
CA GLU A 76 -0.99 -20.92 6.70
C GLU A 76 -1.27 -19.94 5.57
N ILE A 77 -2.44 -19.28 5.57
CA ILE A 77 -2.79 -18.30 4.53
C ILE A 77 -1.84 -17.10 4.53
N ALA A 78 -1.41 -16.67 5.72
CA ALA A 78 -0.49 -15.55 5.89
C ALA A 78 0.97 -15.96 5.61
N PRO A 79 1.63 -15.44 4.57
CA PRO A 79 2.98 -15.85 4.21
C PRO A 79 4.02 -15.38 5.23
N PRO A 80 5.16 -16.08 5.35
CA PRO A 80 6.27 -15.62 6.18
C PRO A 80 7.01 -14.47 5.48
N LEU A 81 6.69 -13.22 5.81
CA LEU A 81 7.43 -12.06 5.33
C LEU A 81 8.83 -12.02 5.97
N ARG A 82 9.85 -11.76 5.17
CA ARG A 82 11.25 -11.69 5.60
C ARG A 82 11.83 -10.31 5.36
N ILE A 83 12.13 -9.60 6.44
CA ILE A 83 12.86 -8.32 6.38
C ILE A 83 14.36 -8.63 6.36
N MET A 84 15.03 -8.15 5.33
CA MET A 84 16.48 -8.20 5.19
C MET A 84 17.04 -6.81 5.46
N ARG A 85 17.60 -6.62 6.65
CA ARG A 85 18.14 -5.33 7.10
C ARG A 85 19.44 -4.99 6.37
N ASP A 86 19.60 -3.71 6.00
CA ASP A 86 20.79 -3.18 5.33
C ASP A 86 21.24 -4.07 4.15
N GLU A 87 20.31 -4.49 3.32
CA GLU A 87 20.55 -5.53 2.32
C GLU A 87 20.99 -4.98 0.98
N MET A 88 20.33 -3.91 0.49
CA MET A 88 20.57 -3.38 -0.85
C MET A 88 21.40 -2.09 -0.81
N LEU A 89 22.54 -2.12 -1.48
CA LEU A 89 23.41 -0.97 -1.70
C LEU A 89 22.76 0.01 -2.68
N TYR A 90 22.80 1.27 -2.35
CA TYR A 90 22.48 2.37 -3.26
C TYR A 90 23.40 3.57 -3.06
N ILE A 91 23.51 4.39 -4.09
CA ILE A 91 24.30 5.64 -4.04
C ILE A 91 23.32 6.79 -3.88
N ASP A 92 23.53 7.61 -2.83
CA ASP A 92 22.70 8.79 -2.59
C ASP A 92 23.10 9.96 -3.54
N PRO A 93 22.32 11.03 -3.63
CA PRO A 93 22.66 12.19 -4.45
C PRO A 93 23.98 12.86 -4.07
N THR A 94 24.51 12.62 -2.87
CA THR A 94 25.80 13.13 -2.40
C THR A 94 26.95 12.17 -2.67
N GLN A 95 26.75 11.16 -3.52
CA GLN A 95 27.72 10.12 -3.92
C GLN A 95 28.17 9.22 -2.75
N ARG A 96 27.39 9.09 -1.69
CA ARG A 96 27.69 8.15 -0.59
C ARG A 96 27.03 6.81 -0.83
N GLU A 97 27.76 5.77 -0.53
CA GLU A 97 27.25 4.40 -0.49
C GLU A 97 26.44 4.17 0.79
N LEU A 98 25.17 3.84 0.63
CA LEU A 98 24.25 3.57 1.71
C LEU A 98 23.55 2.22 1.46
N TYR A 99 22.99 1.65 2.52
CA TYR A 99 22.22 0.42 2.43
C TYR A 99 20.78 0.66 2.88
N CYS A 100 19.86 0.00 2.20
CA CYS A 100 18.46 -0.02 2.63
C CYS A 100 17.99 -1.45 2.89
N ASP A 101 16.91 -1.55 3.66
CA ASP A 101 16.22 -2.80 3.92
C ASP A 101 15.51 -3.30 2.67
N ILE A 102 15.31 -4.61 2.59
CA ILE A 102 14.49 -5.27 1.57
C ILE A 102 13.51 -6.20 2.26
N LEU A 103 12.29 -6.22 1.77
CA LEU A 103 11.26 -7.18 2.14
C LEU A 103 11.18 -8.27 1.07
N LEU A 104 11.12 -9.52 1.50
CA LEU A 104 10.81 -10.67 0.67
C LEU A 104 9.51 -11.32 1.14
N GLU A 105 8.56 -11.44 0.23
CA GLU A 105 7.32 -12.18 0.41
C GLU A 105 7.31 -13.37 -0.54
N PRO A 106 7.27 -14.61 -0.04
CA PRO A 106 7.18 -15.78 -0.92
C PRO A 106 5.83 -15.76 -1.65
N LEU A 107 5.87 -15.95 -2.96
CA LEU A 107 4.68 -16.07 -3.76
C LEU A 107 4.34 -17.55 -3.97
N PRO A 108 3.07 -17.93 -3.96
CA PRO A 108 2.65 -19.26 -4.39
C PRO A 108 2.91 -19.43 -5.89
N ASN A 109 3.02 -20.68 -6.34
CA ASN A 109 2.96 -20.99 -7.76
C ASN A 109 1.48 -20.90 -8.21
N ALA A 110 1.07 -19.73 -8.64
CA ALA A 110 -0.32 -19.34 -8.80
C ALA A 110 -0.47 -18.35 -9.97
N LEU A 111 -1.68 -18.29 -10.52
CA LEU A 111 -2.05 -17.33 -11.56
C LEU A 111 -2.55 -16.01 -10.92
N PRO A 112 -2.37 -14.86 -11.60
CA PRO A 112 -3.05 -13.63 -11.21
C PRO A 112 -4.57 -13.80 -11.21
N TYR A 113 -5.24 -13.27 -10.18
CA TYR A 113 -6.71 -13.31 -10.10
C TYR A 113 -7.38 -12.63 -11.32
N CYS A 114 -6.78 -11.55 -11.82
CA CYS A 114 -7.29 -10.88 -13.03
C CYS A 114 -7.39 -11.82 -14.23
N ASP A 115 -6.40 -12.70 -14.41
CA ASP A 115 -6.39 -13.67 -15.52
C ASP A 115 -7.45 -14.74 -15.31
N ALA A 116 -7.66 -15.18 -14.06
CA ALA A 116 -8.71 -16.13 -13.72
C ALA A 116 -10.12 -15.53 -13.94
N VAL A 117 -10.35 -14.27 -13.56
CA VAL A 117 -11.61 -13.56 -13.84
C VAL A 117 -11.86 -13.43 -15.35
N ALA A 118 -10.83 -13.11 -16.12
CA ALA A 118 -10.95 -13.02 -17.59
C ALA A 118 -11.32 -14.38 -18.22
N ASN A 119 -10.74 -15.48 -17.73
CA ASN A 119 -11.08 -16.83 -18.19
C ASN A 119 -12.50 -17.25 -17.76
N ALA A 120 -12.92 -16.87 -16.56
CA ALA A 120 -14.24 -17.18 -16.02
C ALA A 120 -15.37 -16.37 -16.67
N ALA A 121 -15.06 -15.34 -17.43
CA ALA A 121 -16.06 -14.54 -18.14
C ALA A 121 -16.92 -15.40 -19.06
N ASP A 122 -16.32 -16.31 -19.79
CA ASP A 122 -16.99 -17.22 -20.76
C ASP A 122 -17.36 -18.59 -20.16
N ASP A 123 -17.00 -18.87 -18.90
CA ASP A 123 -17.23 -20.16 -18.24
C ASP A 123 -17.98 -20.00 -16.90
N LYS A 124 -19.24 -20.45 -16.90
CA LYS A 124 -20.10 -20.40 -15.71
C LYS A 124 -19.52 -21.17 -14.51
N VAL A 125 -18.89 -22.31 -14.79
CA VAL A 125 -18.36 -23.18 -13.73
C VAL A 125 -17.13 -22.52 -13.10
N GLU A 126 -16.26 -21.92 -13.91
CA GLU A 126 -15.11 -21.18 -13.41
C GLU A 126 -15.54 -19.95 -12.60
N ALA A 127 -16.58 -19.21 -13.04
CA ALA A 127 -17.13 -18.09 -12.28
C ALA A 127 -17.70 -18.52 -10.92
N GLU A 128 -18.45 -19.63 -10.86
CA GLU A 128 -18.96 -20.19 -9.62
C GLU A 128 -17.83 -20.64 -8.69
N ASN A 129 -16.77 -21.23 -9.22
CA ASN A 129 -15.59 -21.61 -8.46
C ASN A 129 -14.84 -20.38 -7.88
N LEU A 130 -14.72 -19.30 -8.65
CA LEU A 130 -14.12 -18.07 -8.16
C LEU A 130 -14.93 -17.40 -7.06
N LEU A 131 -16.27 -17.39 -7.18
CA LEU A 131 -17.15 -16.88 -6.13
C LEU A 131 -17.02 -17.71 -4.84
N ALA A 132 -16.98 -19.04 -4.96
CA ALA A 132 -16.76 -19.92 -3.82
C ALA A 132 -15.38 -19.70 -3.17
N ALA A 133 -14.34 -19.46 -3.97
CA ALA A 133 -13.00 -19.16 -3.46
C ALA A 133 -12.94 -17.80 -2.72
N LEU A 134 -13.73 -16.80 -3.14
CA LEU A 134 -13.87 -15.53 -2.41
C LEU A 134 -14.57 -15.75 -1.06
N ASP A 135 -15.63 -16.57 -1.03
CA ASP A 135 -16.34 -16.88 0.21
C ASP A 135 -15.45 -17.63 1.19
N GLU A 136 -14.65 -18.61 0.70
CA GLU A 136 -13.68 -19.33 1.53
C GLU A 136 -12.61 -18.41 2.10
N LEU A 137 -12.05 -17.51 1.30
CA LEU A 137 -11.07 -16.52 1.75
C LEU A 137 -11.67 -15.59 2.81
N GLU A 138 -12.90 -15.10 2.59
CA GLU A 138 -13.57 -14.21 3.54
C GLU A 138 -13.81 -14.90 4.88
N GLU A 139 -14.27 -16.17 4.87
CA GLU A 139 -14.46 -16.94 6.09
C GLU A 139 -13.15 -17.25 6.80
N GLU A 140 -12.08 -17.57 6.06
CA GLU A 140 -10.76 -17.80 6.66
C GLU A 140 -10.22 -16.54 7.34
N LEU A 141 -10.34 -15.36 6.70
CA LEU A 141 -9.94 -14.08 7.29
C LEU A 141 -10.77 -13.73 8.53
N LYS A 142 -12.08 -14.01 8.53
CA LYS A 142 -12.93 -13.85 9.71
C LYS A 142 -12.50 -14.77 10.85
N LEU A 143 -12.20 -16.04 10.54
CA LEU A 143 -11.77 -17.03 11.54
C LEU A 143 -10.48 -16.64 12.25
N ILE A 144 -9.54 -16.02 11.55
CA ILE A 144 -8.28 -15.56 12.12
C ILE A 144 -8.33 -14.11 12.63
N ASP A 145 -9.49 -13.46 12.55
CA ASP A 145 -9.74 -12.06 12.98
C ASP A 145 -8.80 -11.04 12.30
N ILE A 146 -8.67 -11.13 10.97
CA ILE A 146 -7.78 -10.27 10.16
C ILE A 146 -8.57 -9.53 9.09
N SER A 147 -8.20 -8.27 8.85
CA SER A 147 -8.49 -7.52 7.62
C SER A 147 -7.20 -7.24 6.87
N LEU A 148 -7.23 -7.44 5.56
CA LEU A 148 -6.09 -7.19 4.67
C LEU A 148 -5.88 -5.70 4.40
N ASN A 149 -6.98 -4.91 4.37
CA ASN A 149 -7.05 -3.48 4.08
C ASN A 149 -6.48 -3.05 2.71
N ASN A 150 -6.18 -4.00 1.86
CA ASN A 150 -5.73 -3.79 0.48
C ASN A 150 -6.22 -4.90 -0.44
N LEU A 151 -7.37 -5.47 -0.12
CA LEU A 151 -7.98 -6.53 -0.91
C LEU A 151 -8.43 -5.94 -2.26
N ARG A 152 -7.69 -6.28 -3.31
CA ARG A 152 -7.91 -5.85 -4.70
C ARG A 152 -7.50 -6.99 -5.62
N LYS A 153 -8.04 -7.02 -6.83
CA LYS A 153 -7.72 -8.04 -7.84
C LYS A 153 -6.22 -8.18 -8.13
N GLU A 154 -5.44 -7.07 -8.09
CA GLU A 154 -4.00 -7.06 -8.30
C GLU A 154 -3.21 -7.66 -7.13
N ASN A 155 -3.85 -7.80 -5.98
CA ASN A 155 -3.28 -8.33 -4.76
C ASN A 155 -3.72 -9.77 -4.46
N LEU A 156 -4.41 -10.40 -5.40
CA LEU A 156 -4.87 -11.77 -5.31
C LEU A 156 -4.22 -12.66 -6.37
N LEU A 157 -3.84 -13.85 -5.95
CA LEU A 157 -3.41 -14.93 -6.80
C LEU A 157 -4.35 -16.12 -6.58
N ILE A 158 -4.50 -16.98 -7.59
CA ILE A 158 -5.24 -18.24 -7.47
C ILE A 158 -4.25 -19.40 -7.61
N ASP A 159 -4.18 -20.27 -6.62
CA ASP A 159 -3.28 -21.42 -6.63
C ASP A 159 -3.85 -22.59 -7.46
N GLN A 160 -3.05 -23.63 -7.65
CA GLN A 160 -3.44 -24.81 -8.43
C GLN A 160 -4.63 -25.59 -7.86
N ARG A 161 -5.03 -25.31 -6.62
CA ARG A 161 -6.19 -25.88 -5.96
C ARG A 161 -7.44 -25.02 -6.09
N GLY A 162 -7.33 -23.87 -6.78
CA GLY A 162 -8.40 -22.90 -6.91
C GLY A 162 -8.57 -21.97 -5.69
N LEU A 163 -7.63 -21.99 -4.73
CA LEU A 163 -7.71 -21.17 -3.53
C LEU A 163 -7.09 -19.81 -3.77
N LEU A 164 -7.72 -18.77 -3.24
CA LEU A 164 -7.19 -17.42 -3.31
C LEU A 164 -6.05 -17.20 -2.31
N ARG A 165 -4.99 -16.57 -2.80
CA ARG A 165 -3.77 -16.28 -2.05
C ARG A 165 -3.50 -14.79 -2.10
N PRO A 166 -3.87 -14.02 -1.06
CA PRO A 166 -3.53 -12.61 -0.96
C PRO A 166 -2.02 -12.39 -0.89
N ILE A 167 -1.57 -11.28 -1.45
CA ILE A 167 -0.19 -10.78 -1.35
C ILE A 167 -0.18 -9.39 -0.70
N ARG A 168 1.00 -8.88 -0.35
CA ARG A 168 1.19 -7.58 0.31
C ARG A 168 0.53 -7.51 1.69
N TRP A 169 0.76 -8.55 2.48
CA TRP A 169 0.20 -8.70 3.83
C TRP A 169 0.64 -7.62 4.83
N TYR A 170 1.59 -6.78 4.49
CA TYR A 170 2.05 -5.69 5.35
C TYR A 170 0.98 -4.62 5.63
N HIS A 171 -0.16 -4.65 4.95
CA HIS A 171 -1.33 -3.82 5.26
C HIS A 171 -2.26 -4.45 6.29
N ALA A 172 -2.15 -5.75 6.53
CA ALA A 172 -3.08 -6.49 7.36
C ALA A 172 -3.08 -6.01 8.83
N THR A 173 -4.26 -5.99 9.41
CA THR A 173 -4.50 -5.61 10.81
C THR A 173 -5.36 -6.64 11.50
N LYS A 174 -5.25 -6.71 12.84
CA LYS A 174 -6.17 -7.49 13.65
C LYS A 174 -7.52 -6.76 13.70
N ARG A 175 -8.56 -7.34 13.21
CA ARG A 175 -9.97 -6.99 13.23
C ARG A 175 -10.62 -7.40 11.91
N ALA A 176 -11.40 -8.44 11.93
CA ALA A 176 -12.14 -8.88 10.75
C ALA A 176 -13.22 -7.87 10.34
N GLY A 177 -13.56 -7.89 9.04
CA GLY A 177 -14.68 -7.13 8.48
C GLY A 177 -14.32 -5.82 7.80
N GLY A 178 -13.06 -5.35 7.87
CA GLY A 178 -12.62 -4.15 7.15
C GLY A 178 -12.63 -4.31 5.61
N ASP A 179 -12.57 -5.55 5.12
CA ASP A 179 -12.54 -5.84 3.68
C ASP A 179 -13.92 -6.15 3.07
N LYS A 180 -15.02 -5.99 3.81
CA LYS A 180 -16.36 -6.36 3.35
C LYS A 180 -16.72 -5.74 1.99
N MET A 181 -16.54 -4.43 1.85
CA MET A 181 -16.82 -3.71 0.61
C MET A 181 -15.94 -4.20 -0.55
N ALA A 182 -14.68 -4.54 -0.27
CA ALA A 182 -13.76 -5.06 -1.28
C ALA A 182 -14.19 -6.47 -1.76
N PHE A 183 -14.66 -7.34 -0.87
CA PHE A 183 -15.24 -8.62 -1.26
C PHE A 183 -16.51 -8.45 -2.10
N GLU A 184 -17.40 -7.52 -1.73
CA GLU A 184 -18.61 -7.21 -2.52
C GLU A 184 -18.24 -6.71 -3.91
N GLN A 185 -17.22 -5.84 -4.03
CA GLN A 185 -16.72 -5.38 -5.32
C GLN A 185 -16.14 -6.51 -6.16
N LEU A 186 -15.30 -7.37 -5.60
CA LEU A 186 -14.71 -8.51 -6.33
C LEU A 186 -15.77 -9.50 -6.83
N ARG A 187 -16.80 -9.78 -6.01
CA ARG A 187 -17.95 -10.61 -6.44
C ARG A 187 -18.74 -9.95 -7.57
N SER A 188 -18.95 -8.63 -7.47
CA SER A 188 -19.63 -7.85 -8.49
C SER A 188 -18.87 -7.87 -9.82
N GLU A 189 -17.55 -7.78 -9.80
CA GLU A 189 -16.71 -7.84 -11.02
C GLU A 189 -16.87 -9.19 -11.75
N ILE A 190 -16.96 -10.32 -11.03
CA ILE A 190 -17.21 -11.64 -11.63
C ILE A 190 -18.61 -11.70 -12.25
N THR A 191 -19.62 -11.20 -11.52
CA THR A 191 -21.02 -11.26 -11.94
C THR A 191 -21.29 -10.32 -13.13
N LEU A 192 -20.81 -9.07 -13.04
CA LEU A 192 -20.96 -8.07 -14.11
C LEU A 192 -20.13 -8.41 -15.35
N GLY A 193 -18.97 -9.04 -15.18
CA GLY A 193 -18.19 -9.57 -16.31
C GLY A 193 -19.02 -10.54 -17.15
N ARG A 194 -19.83 -11.39 -16.51
CA ARG A 194 -20.78 -12.27 -17.19
C ARG A 194 -21.93 -11.52 -17.84
N GLU A 195 -22.59 -10.61 -17.12
CA GLU A 195 -23.70 -9.82 -17.65
C GLU A 195 -23.25 -8.86 -18.76
N ALA A 196 -22.03 -8.32 -18.67
CA ALA A 196 -21.48 -7.44 -19.71
C ALA A 196 -21.14 -8.21 -21.00
N LEU A 197 -20.73 -9.49 -20.91
CA LEU A 197 -20.51 -10.32 -22.10
C LEU A 197 -21.83 -10.77 -22.72
N GLU A 198 -22.85 -11.06 -21.94
CA GLU A 198 -24.22 -11.29 -22.44
C GLU A 198 -24.81 -10.02 -23.11
N LEU A 199 -24.40 -8.83 -22.69
CA LEU A 199 -24.73 -7.54 -23.29
C LEU A 199 -23.76 -7.09 -24.38
N HIS A 200 -22.53 -7.63 -24.42
CA HIS A 200 -21.44 -7.20 -25.31
C HIS A 200 -21.42 -7.81 -26.70
N ASP A 201 -22.30 -8.77 -26.99
CA ASP A 201 -22.63 -9.07 -28.39
C ASP A 201 -23.33 -7.88 -29.09
N SER A 202 -23.55 -6.80 -28.32
CA SER A 202 -24.02 -5.50 -28.81
C SER A 202 -23.39 -4.32 -28.05
N GLN A 203 -22.28 -3.81 -28.61
CA GLN A 203 -21.70 -2.48 -28.32
C GLN A 203 -21.06 -2.26 -26.94
N HIS A 204 -19.75 -2.29 -26.83
CA HIS A 204 -18.90 -1.12 -26.52
C HIS A 204 -17.44 -1.53 -26.28
N ALA A 205 -16.55 -0.85 -26.96
CA ALA A 205 -15.11 -0.90 -26.76
C ALA A 205 -14.76 -0.52 -25.29
N TYR A 206 -13.96 -1.36 -24.66
CA TYR A 206 -13.25 -1.04 -23.43
C TYR A 206 -12.41 0.21 -23.70
N SER A 207 -12.78 1.34 -23.19
CA SER A 207 -11.89 2.49 -23.21
C SER A 207 -10.76 2.20 -22.22
N ALA A 208 -9.56 1.98 -22.74
CA ALA A 208 -8.33 2.03 -21.93
C ALA A 208 -8.37 3.30 -21.07
N PRO A 209 -7.80 3.27 -19.84
CA PRO A 209 -7.70 4.48 -19.04
C PRO A 209 -7.14 5.59 -19.94
N PRO A 210 -7.70 6.81 -19.90
CA PRO A 210 -7.31 7.87 -20.80
C PRO A 210 -5.80 8.06 -20.72
N ILE A 211 -5.11 7.93 -21.85
CA ILE A 211 -3.70 8.34 -21.96
C ILE A 211 -3.73 9.84 -21.77
N ILE A 212 -3.28 10.29 -20.60
CA ILE A 212 -3.22 11.71 -20.28
C ILE A 212 -1.96 12.25 -20.94
N GLU A 213 -2.13 12.84 -22.15
CA GLU A 213 -1.04 13.44 -22.89
C GLU A 213 -0.49 14.66 -22.14
N GLY A 214 0.81 14.86 -22.20
CA GLY A 214 1.49 16.06 -21.67
C GLY A 214 2.11 15.85 -20.26
N HIS A 215 1.99 14.68 -19.66
CA HIS A 215 2.61 14.39 -18.38
C HIS A 215 3.76 13.39 -18.46
N ILE A 216 4.78 13.56 -17.60
CA ILE A 216 5.96 12.68 -17.52
C ILE A 216 5.57 11.32 -16.93
N SER A 217 4.60 11.31 -16.02
CA SER A 217 4.09 10.11 -15.35
C SER A 217 2.66 10.32 -14.90
N THR A 218 1.86 9.25 -14.95
CA THR A 218 0.45 9.26 -14.51
C THR A 218 0.17 8.07 -13.62
N GLY A 219 -0.65 8.29 -12.58
CA GLY A 219 -1.19 7.24 -11.71
C GLY A 219 -2.55 6.73 -12.20
N PRO A 220 -3.15 5.78 -11.48
CA PRO A 220 -4.53 5.38 -11.69
C PRO A 220 -5.50 6.49 -11.26
N MET A 221 -6.74 6.43 -11.79
CA MET A 221 -7.81 7.28 -11.25
C MET A 221 -8.29 6.71 -9.92
N ILE A 222 -8.13 7.47 -8.86
CA ILE A 222 -8.56 7.10 -7.51
C ILE A 222 -9.43 8.23 -6.96
N GLU A 223 -10.64 7.89 -6.52
CA GLU A 223 -11.63 8.84 -5.99
C GLU A 223 -11.92 10.03 -6.92
N GLY A 224 -11.82 9.83 -8.24
CA GLY A 224 -12.08 10.83 -9.28
C GLY A 224 -10.87 11.71 -9.63
N LEU A 225 -9.73 11.49 -9.02
CA LEU A 225 -8.49 12.21 -9.28
C LEU A 225 -7.38 11.27 -9.78
N ILE A 226 -6.52 11.79 -10.65
CA ILE A 226 -5.37 11.09 -11.22
C ILE A 226 -4.11 11.86 -10.81
N ALA A 227 -3.18 11.18 -10.13
CA ALA A 227 -1.88 11.76 -9.87
C ALA A 227 -1.09 11.90 -11.16
N VAL A 228 -0.60 13.09 -11.47
CA VAL A 228 0.21 13.39 -12.65
C VAL A 228 1.52 14.05 -12.26
N LYS A 229 2.56 13.77 -13.03
CA LYS A 229 3.88 14.42 -12.86
C LYS A 229 4.25 15.18 -14.10
N ASP A 230 4.66 16.42 -13.92
CA ASP A 230 5.30 17.25 -14.93
C ASP A 230 6.71 17.72 -14.47
N GLU A 231 7.28 18.70 -15.17
CA GLU A 231 8.60 19.24 -14.84
C GLU A 231 8.63 19.93 -13.47
N SER A 232 7.51 20.46 -13.00
CA SER A 232 7.38 21.18 -11.71
C SER A 232 7.18 20.22 -10.52
N GLY A 233 6.78 18.97 -10.77
CA GLY A 233 6.54 17.97 -9.74
C GLY A 233 5.26 17.17 -9.95
N TRP A 234 4.71 16.66 -8.85
CA TRP A 234 3.43 15.95 -8.81
C TRP A 234 2.25 16.88 -8.51
N GLY A 235 1.14 16.65 -9.16
CA GLY A 235 -0.15 17.27 -8.92
C GLY A 235 -1.28 16.30 -9.21
N PHE A 236 -2.51 16.80 -9.34
CA PHE A 236 -3.67 15.96 -9.64
C PHE A 236 -4.58 16.62 -10.68
N VAL A 237 -5.09 15.79 -11.58
CA VAL A 237 -6.08 16.17 -12.59
C VAL A 237 -7.36 15.35 -12.43
N ASP A 238 -8.45 15.81 -13.02
CA ASP A 238 -9.68 15.02 -13.16
C ASP A 238 -9.60 14.03 -14.35
N GLY A 239 -10.67 13.26 -14.56
CA GLY A 239 -10.77 12.31 -15.67
C GLY A 239 -10.73 12.93 -17.08
N ASN A 240 -10.86 14.26 -17.18
CA ASN A 240 -10.80 15.02 -18.43
C ASN A 240 -9.47 15.77 -18.59
N ASN A 241 -8.48 15.46 -17.76
CA ASN A 241 -7.17 16.13 -17.74
C ASN A 241 -7.24 17.62 -17.34
N HIS A 242 -8.26 18.04 -16.60
CA HIS A 242 -8.27 19.39 -16.03
C HIS A 242 -7.47 19.39 -14.73
N PRO A 243 -6.54 20.35 -14.54
CA PRO A 243 -5.78 20.45 -13.30
C PRO A 243 -6.68 20.82 -12.12
N ILE A 244 -6.69 19.96 -11.10
CA ILE A 244 -7.41 20.19 -9.84
C ILE A 244 -6.43 20.63 -8.75
N ILE A 245 -5.25 20.02 -8.72
CA ILE A 245 -4.18 20.38 -7.78
C ILE A 245 -2.90 20.59 -8.60
N GLU A 246 -2.36 21.77 -8.48
CA GLU A 246 -1.17 22.21 -9.21
C GLU A 246 0.04 21.29 -8.94
N SER A 247 0.80 21.01 -9.99
CA SER A 247 2.02 20.20 -9.93
C SER A 247 3.13 20.94 -9.22
N LYS A 248 3.37 20.64 -7.97
CA LYS A 248 4.41 21.28 -7.13
C LYS A 248 5.03 20.34 -6.10
N PHE A 249 4.47 19.15 -5.94
CA PHE A 249 4.92 18.21 -4.91
C PHE A 249 6.06 17.33 -5.41
N GLY A 250 7.05 17.08 -4.56
CA GLY A 250 8.12 16.14 -4.85
C GLY A 250 7.62 14.70 -4.94
N TRP A 251 6.60 14.40 -4.14
CA TRP A 251 5.92 13.11 -4.11
C TRP A 251 4.47 13.27 -3.61
N VAL A 252 3.57 12.37 -4.07
CA VAL A 252 2.19 12.27 -3.61
C VAL A 252 1.77 10.81 -3.43
N SER A 253 0.87 10.54 -2.51
CA SER A 253 0.14 9.26 -2.44
C SER A 253 -1.12 9.31 -3.29
N ASP A 254 -1.76 8.16 -3.50
CA ASP A 254 -3.14 8.13 -3.96
C ASP A 254 -4.08 8.73 -2.91
N PHE A 255 -5.22 9.29 -3.36
CA PHE A 255 -6.27 9.74 -2.45
C PHE A 255 -6.94 8.56 -1.74
N ARG A 256 -7.23 8.72 -0.45
CA ARG A 256 -7.97 7.75 0.38
C ARG A 256 -8.81 8.50 1.38
N GLU A 257 -10.11 8.19 1.41
CA GLU A 257 -11.08 8.91 2.25
C GLU A 257 -10.94 10.43 2.12
N GLY A 258 -10.74 10.91 0.86
CA GLY A 258 -10.62 12.31 0.52
C GLY A 258 -9.28 12.97 0.90
N ARG A 259 -8.24 12.20 1.21
CA ARG A 259 -6.93 12.70 1.64
C ARG A 259 -5.78 12.07 0.89
N ALA A 260 -4.70 12.84 0.69
CA ALA A 260 -3.45 12.37 0.14
C ALA A 260 -2.25 12.91 0.94
N GLU A 261 -1.29 12.02 1.20
CA GLU A 261 0.01 12.42 1.74
C GLU A 261 0.82 13.07 0.61
N VAL A 262 1.48 14.17 0.91
CA VAL A 262 2.32 14.91 -0.05
C VAL A 262 3.67 15.23 0.54
N GLU A 263 4.69 15.30 -0.32
CA GLU A 263 6.00 15.84 0.01
C GLU A 263 6.16 17.20 -0.66
N PHE A 264 6.45 18.22 0.10
CA PHE A 264 6.78 19.54 -0.39
C PHE A 264 8.10 20.00 0.24
N GLU A 265 9.06 20.35 -0.61
CA GLU A 265 10.43 20.77 -0.18
C GLU A 265 11.13 19.76 0.77
N GLY A 266 10.86 18.46 0.58
CA GLY A 266 11.45 17.39 1.38
C GLY A 266 10.72 17.08 2.68
N LEU A 267 9.63 17.77 2.99
CA LEU A 267 8.82 17.58 4.19
C LEU A 267 7.43 17.04 3.85
N MET A 268 6.87 16.25 4.75
CA MET A 268 5.61 15.56 4.57
C MET A 268 4.44 16.37 5.13
N GLY A 269 3.34 16.40 4.38
CA GLY A 269 2.06 16.97 4.76
C GLY A 269 0.89 16.10 4.31
N LEU A 270 -0.34 16.52 4.65
CA LEU A 270 -1.58 15.88 4.25
C LEU A 270 -2.49 16.91 3.60
N ILE A 271 -3.08 16.60 2.45
CA ILE A 271 -3.99 17.50 1.72
C ILE A 271 -5.38 16.89 1.54
N ASP A 272 -6.36 17.76 1.34
CA ASP A 272 -7.70 17.40 0.85
C ASP A 272 -7.76 17.35 -0.69
N LYS A 273 -8.92 16.97 -1.26
CA LYS A 273 -9.14 16.90 -2.72
C LYS A 273 -9.06 18.25 -3.45
N SER A 274 -9.12 19.35 -2.73
CA SER A 274 -8.96 20.71 -3.27
C SER A 274 -7.52 21.20 -3.21
N GLY A 275 -6.60 20.39 -2.63
CA GLY A 275 -5.20 20.75 -2.45
C GLY A 275 -4.91 21.61 -1.22
N ASN A 276 -5.90 21.81 -0.32
CA ASN A 276 -5.67 22.50 0.94
C ASN A 276 -4.94 21.58 1.91
N TYR A 277 -3.98 22.14 2.65
CA TYR A 277 -3.31 21.38 3.70
C TYR A 277 -4.24 21.12 4.89
N ILE A 278 -4.43 19.84 5.22
CA ILE A 278 -5.03 19.37 6.46
C ILE A 278 -3.96 19.32 7.55
N ILE A 279 -2.74 18.92 7.15
CA ILE A 279 -1.53 18.97 7.98
C ILE A 279 -0.44 19.59 7.10
N ASP A 280 0.15 20.69 7.57
CA ASP A 280 1.19 21.40 6.85
C ASP A 280 2.40 20.51 6.57
N PRO A 281 3.13 20.70 5.44
CA PRO A 281 4.29 19.90 5.09
C PRO A 281 5.54 20.36 5.87
N ILE A 282 5.56 20.09 7.17
CA ILE A 282 6.62 20.45 8.11
C ILE A 282 7.20 19.24 8.86
N TYR A 283 6.80 18.02 8.49
CA TYR A 283 7.17 16.79 9.17
C TYR A 283 8.17 15.96 8.37
N ASP A 284 9.13 15.33 9.05
CA ASP A 284 10.09 14.42 8.43
C ASP A 284 9.42 13.16 7.91
N VAL A 285 8.36 12.73 8.59
CA VAL A 285 7.55 11.54 8.26
C VAL A 285 6.10 11.85 8.59
N LEU A 286 5.19 11.45 7.73
CA LEU A 286 3.75 11.47 7.99
C LEU A 286 3.15 10.15 7.52
N ASN A 287 2.17 9.63 8.25
CA ASN A 287 1.40 8.45 7.91
C ASN A 287 -0.06 8.68 8.27
N TYR A 288 -0.90 8.66 7.25
CA TYR A 288 -2.36 8.71 7.38
C TYR A 288 -2.92 7.30 7.45
N ASP A 289 -3.71 7.01 8.48
CA ASP A 289 -4.46 5.76 8.64
C ASP A 289 -5.92 6.00 8.25
N GLU A 290 -6.30 5.54 7.07
CA GLU A 290 -7.64 5.70 6.50
C GLU A 290 -8.75 5.04 7.34
N VAL A 291 -8.41 4.00 8.13
CA VAL A 291 -9.39 3.26 8.95
C VAL A 291 -9.76 4.04 10.21
N SER A 292 -8.78 4.60 10.89
CA SER A 292 -9.01 5.41 12.10
C SER A 292 -9.26 6.88 11.79
N GLY A 293 -8.93 7.34 10.57
CA GLY A 293 -8.94 8.74 10.18
C GLY A 293 -7.87 9.57 10.90
N GLN A 294 -6.90 8.92 11.56
CA GLN A 294 -5.83 9.58 12.28
C GLN A 294 -4.55 9.66 11.45
N SER A 295 -3.74 10.67 11.72
CA SER A 295 -2.40 10.79 11.16
C SER A 295 -1.37 10.79 12.26
N ARG A 296 -0.24 10.13 12.02
CA ARG A 296 0.95 10.21 12.87
C ARG A 296 2.09 10.84 12.07
N ALA A 297 2.66 11.89 12.61
CA ALA A 297 3.76 12.59 11.97
C ALA A 297 4.95 12.73 12.92
N LYS A 298 6.17 12.79 12.37
CA LYS A 298 7.40 12.96 13.15
C LYS A 298 8.10 14.23 12.72
N ARG A 299 8.48 15.05 13.71
CA ARG A 299 9.25 16.27 13.51
C ARG A 299 10.29 16.40 14.61
N ASN A 300 11.54 16.68 14.25
CA ASN A 300 12.66 16.85 15.20
C ASN A 300 12.83 15.66 16.17
N GLY A 301 12.48 14.45 15.76
CA GLY A 301 12.58 13.25 16.60
C GLY A 301 11.33 12.95 17.43
N GLU A 302 10.38 13.86 17.56
CA GLU A 302 9.15 13.70 18.34
C GLU A 302 7.99 13.27 17.45
N TRP A 303 7.07 12.45 18.01
CA TRP A 303 5.88 11.98 17.34
C TRP A 303 4.67 12.82 17.74
N HIS A 304 3.89 13.23 16.73
CA HIS A 304 2.64 13.96 16.82
C HIS A 304 1.51 13.09 16.28
N THR A 305 0.35 13.12 16.90
CA THR A 305 -0.85 12.41 16.44
C THR A 305 -1.95 13.42 16.15
N PHE A 306 -2.61 13.27 15.01
CA PHE A 306 -3.65 14.18 14.55
C PHE A 306 -4.95 13.41 14.38
N ASN A 307 -6.07 14.08 14.66
CA ASN A 307 -7.38 13.56 14.36
C ASN A 307 -7.72 13.76 12.86
N TYR A 308 -8.88 13.29 12.48
CA TYR A 308 -9.42 13.42 11.12
C TYR A 308 -9.42 14.87 10.58
N LEU A 309 -9.60 15.88 11.40
CA LEU A 309 -9.62 17.29 10.99
C LEU A 309 -8.23 17.95 10.94
N GLY A 310 -7.16 17.20 11.20
CA GLY A 310 -5.80 17.74 11.28
C GLY A 310 -5.49 18.45 12.61
N ALA A 311 -6.36 18.33 13.61
CA ALA A 311 -6.07 18.84 14.94
C ALA A 311 -5.19 17.86 15.72
N GLU A 312 -4.11 18.38 16.31
CA GLU A 312 -3.19 17.58 17.10
C GLU A 312 -3.86 17.05 18.38
N LEU A 313 -3.71 15.73 18.61
CA LEU A 313 -4.20 15.06 19.81
C LEU A 313 -3.11 15.08 20.86
N GLN A 314 -3.43 15.57 22.05
CA GLN A 314 -2.52 15.50 23.20
C GLN A 314 -2.38 14.04 23.66
N ASP A 315 -1.15 13.60 23.90
CA ASP A 315 -0.89 12.24 24.37
C ASP A 315 -1.63 11.98 25.69
N ALA A 316 -2.37 10.87 25.76
CA ALA A 316 -3.11 10.46 26.96
C ALA A 316 -2.22 10.30 28.22
N GLN A 317 -0.90 10.31 28.08
CA GLN A 317 0.06 10.31 29.18
C GLN A 317 0.19 11.68 29.86
N GLN A 318 -0.02 12.79 29.15
CA GLN A 318 -0.06 14.12 29.79
C GLN A 318 -1.34 14.33 30.60
N LEU A 319 -2.48 13.79 30.14
CA LEU A 319 -3.73 13.85 30.89
C LEU A 319 -3.67 13.09 32.24
N ASN A 320 -2.93 11.98 32.32
CA ASN A 320 -2.74 11.25 33.59
C ASN A 320 -1.84 12.02 34.58
N THR A 321 -0.84 12.74 34.07
CA THR A 321 0.04 13.56 34.95
C THR A 321 -0.68 14.81 35.46
N GLU A 322 -1.55 15.43 34.70
CA GLU A 322 -2.38 16.56 35.17
C GLU A 322 -3.49 16.10 36.13
N TYR A 323 -4.05 14.89 35.88
CA TYR A 323 -5.07 14.32 36.78
C TYR A 323 -4.47 13.89 38.13
N GLU A 324 -3.25 13.35 38.15
CA GLU A 324 -2.53 13.02 39.39
C GLU A 324 -2.03 14.27 40.13
N ALA A 325 -1.61 15.31 39.41
CA ALA A 325 -1.20 16.58 40.03
C ALA A 325 -2.39 17.32 40.66
N THR A 326 -3.56 17.33 40.01
CA THR A 326 -4.78 17.95 40.58
C THR A 326 -5.38 17.17 41.72
N THR A 327 -5.27 15.83 41.75
CA THR A 327 -5.73 15.01 42.87
C THR A 327 -4.79 15.06 44.08
N SER A 328 -3.49 15.30 43.87
CA SER A 328 -2.52 15.46 44.95
C SER A 328 -2.67 16.80 45.68
N THR A 329 -3.09 17.86 45.00
CA THR A 329 -3.30 19.20 45.58
C THR A 329 -4.58 19.27 46.44
N HIS A 330 -5.58 18.40 46.22
CA HIS A 330 -6.81 18.37 47.02
C HIS A 330 -6.69 17.57 48.35
N LYS A 331 -5.59 16.82 48.54
CA LYS A 331 -5.33 16.06 49.76
C LYS A 331 -4.57 16.84 50.86
N ILE A 332 -4.09 18.06 50.55
CA ILE A 332 -3.27 18.85 51.50
C ILE A 332 -4.09 19.92 52.23
N THR A 333 -5.36 20.15 51.90
CA THR A 333 -6.19 21.19 52.51
C THR A 333 -7.22 20.69 53.51
N ASN A 334 -7.17 19.44 53.94
CA ASN A 334 -8.01 18.92 55.04
C ASN A 334 -7.14 18.25 56.11
N LYS A 335 -6.44 19.06 56.91
CA LYS A 335 -5.98 18.73 58.28
C LYS A 335 -6.06 19.96 59.14
#